data_bfd218aa97158cd3c106eb2328b55b4f
#
_entry.id   bfd218aa97158cd3c106eb2328b55b4f
#
_cell.length_a   1.000
_cell.length_b   1.000
_cell.length_c   1.000
_cell.angle_alpha   90.00
_cell.angle_beta   90.00
_cell.angle_gamma   90.00
#
_symmetry.space_group_name_H-M   'P 1'
#
loop_
_entity.id
_entity.type
_entity.pdbx_description
1 polymer ?
#
loop_
_entity_poly.entity_id
_entity_poly.type
_entity_poly.pdbx_seq_one_letter_code
_entity_poly.pdbx_strand_id
1 'polypeptide(L)'
;MVTIDFEVVRLLTQVGLLSSWAGLHDEAQRILQAAADQAPSVAQIRNCQALALFAAGRHDEAVAMLNATVEEFPTDDMARATLAFVLKQLNRPGWSLLARSVDRDAQQPEAQWLARHTLGLDPQPSAAARAHQVVLAGGTA
;
A
#
# COMPACT_ATOMS: atom_id res chain seq x y z
N MET A 1 1.50 -17.54 -25.52
CA MET A 1 1.80 -16.34 -24.72
C MET A 1 0.58 -16.01 -23.85
N VAL A 2 0.75 -16.02 -22.55
CA VAL A 2 -0.35 -15.71 -21.63
C VAL A 2 -0.47 -14.18 -21.52
N THR A 3 -1.63 -13.64 -21.89
CA THR A 3 -1.91 -12.24 -21.73
C THR A 3 -2.38 -11.99 -20.29
N ILE A 4 -1.74 -11.05 -19.60
CA ILE A 4 -2.16 -10.66 -18.26
C ILE A 4 -3.43 -9.82 -18.37
N ASP A 5 -4.49 -10.28 -17.73
CA ASP A 5 -5.73 -9.52 -17.63
C ASP A 5 -5.68 -8.67 -16.34
N PHE A 6 -5.32 -7.41 -16.48
CA PHE A 6 -5.18 -6.51 -15.35
C PHE A 6 -6.50 -6.28 -14.61
N GLU A 7 -7.64 -6.41 -15.28
CA GLU A 7 -8.93 -6.31 -14.61
C GLU A 7 -9.17 -7.49 -13.67
N VAL A 8 -8.80 -8.69 -14.09
CA VAL A 8 -8.90 -9.88 -13.24
C VAL A 8 -7.95 -9.76 -12.04
N VAL A 9 -6.71 -9.30 -12.26
CA VAL A 9 -5.74 -9.08 -11.19
C VAL A 9 -6.26 -8.05 -10.19
N ARG A 10 -6.84 -6.95 -10.68
CA ARG A 10 -7.43 -5.92 -9.84
C ARG A 10 -8.58 -6.47 -8.98
N LEU A 11 -9.46 -7.23 -9.59
CA LEU A 11 -10.58 -7.87 -8.88
C LEU A 11 -10.09 -8.85 -7.82
N LEU A 12 -9.11 -9.69 -8.15
CA LEU A 12 -8.52 -10.63 -7.18
C LEU A 12 -7.92 -9.88 -5.99
N THR A 13 -7.22 -8.78 -6.25
CA THR A 13 -6.62 -7.98 -5.19
C THR A 13 -7.69 -7.39 -4.28
N GLN A 14 -8.76 -6.84 -4.85
CA GLN A 14 -9.88 -6.28 -4.08
C GLN A 14 -10.59 -7.35 -3.27
N VAL A 15 -10.89 -8.50 -3.87
CA VAL A 15 -11.55 -9.61 -3.17
C VAL A 15 -10.65 -10.15 -2.06
N GLY A 16 -9.35 -10.24 -2.30
CA GLY A 16 -8.38 -10.67 -1.29
C GLY A 16 -8.37 -9.74 -0.08
N LEU A 17 -8.36 -8.43 -0.29
CA LEU A 17 -8.42 -7.44 0.80
C LEU A 17 -9.74 -7.53 1.57
N LEU A 18 -10.86 -7.63 0.85
CA LEU A 18 -12.18 -7.79 1.48
C LEU A 18 -12.24 -9.07 2.32
N SER A 19 -11.69 -10.16 1.82
CA SER A 19 -11.60 -11.42 2.57
C SER A 19 -10.79 -11.26 3.85
N SER A 20 -9.68 -10.53 3.78
CA SER A 20 -8.84 -10.23 4.94
C SER A 20 -9.64 -9.43 5.98
N TRP A 21 -10.36 -8.39 5.57
CA TRP A 21 -11.17 -7.57 6.47
C TRP A 21 -12.33 -8.35 7.08
N ALA A 22 -12.83 -9.37 6.38
CA ALA A 22 -13.87 -10.26 6.90
C ALA A 22 -13.32 -11.35 7.83
N GLY A 23 -12.02 -11.37 8.09
CA GLY A 23 -11.38 -12.37 8.93
C GLY A 23 -11.06 -13.69 8.24
N LEU A 24 -11.24 -13.78 6.93
CA LEU A 24 -10.94 -14.97 6.13
C LEU A 24 -9.47 -14.94 5.69
N HIS A 25 -8.56 -15.08 6.65
CA HIS A 25 -7.13 -14.81 6.43
C HIS A 25 -6.48 -15.80 5.47
N ASP A 26 -6.80 -17.09 5.56
CA ASP A 26 -6.23 -18.10 4.67
C ASP A 26 -6.71 -17.92 3.24
N GLU A 27 -7.99 -17.62 3.05
CA GLU A 27 -8.58 -17.32 1.76
C GLU A 27 -7.96 -16.05 1.17
N ALA A 28 -7.79 -15.00 1.98
CA ALA A 28 -7.16 -13.77 1.57
C ALA A 28 -5.75 -14.02 1.03
N GLN A 29 -4.94 -14.80 1.74
CA GLN A 29 -3.57 -15.13 1.29
C GLN A 29 -3.58 -15.90 -0.03
N ARG A 30 -4.47 -16.88 -0.19
CA ARG A 30 -4.57 -17.62 -1.44
C ARG A 30 -4.98 -16.75 -2.62
N ILE A 31 -5.96 -15.88 -2.42
CA ILE A 31 -6.45 -14.98 -3.48
C ILE A 31 -5.37 -13.97 -3.86
N LEU A 32 -4.71 -13.35 -2.89
CA LEU A 32 -3.65 -12.38 -3.13
C LEU A 32 -2.42 -13.04 -3.76
N GLN A 33 -2.11 -14.27 -3.38
CA GLN A 33 -1.02 -15.02 -4.00
C GLN A 33 -1.33 -15.33 -5.46
N ALA A 34 -2.57 -15.68 -5.78
CA ALA A 34 -2.99 -15.87 -7.16
C ALA A 34 -2.82 -14.59 -7.98
N ALA A 35 -3.18 -13.43 -7.42
CA ALA A 35 -2.97 -12.14 -8.06
C ALA A 35 -1.47 -11.85 -8.29
N ALA A 36 -0.64 -12.12 -7.28
CA ALA A 36 0.80 -11.92 -7.37
C ALA A 36 1.45 -12.83 -8.41
N ASP A 37 0.98 -14.05 -8.54
CA ASP A 37 1.48 -15.01 -9.55
C ASP A 37 1.18 -14.53 -10.97
N GLN A 38 0.04 -13.85 -11.16
CA GLN A 38 -0.35 -13.27 -12.45
C GLN A 38 0.43 -12.00 -12.79
N ALA A 39 0.81 -11.20 -11.79
CA ALA A 39 1.46 -9.91 -11.98
C ALA A 39 2.57 -9.70 -10.94
N PRO A 40 3.68 -10.47 -11.01
CA PRO A 40 4.72 -10.44 -9.99
C PRO A 40 5.49 -9.12 -9.92
N SER A 41 5.44 -8.30 -10.96
CA SER A 41 6.11 -7.00 -11.01
C SER A 41 5.25 -5.84 -10.47
N VAL A 42 4.06 -6.11 -9.93
CA VAL A 42 3.17 -5.08 -9.40
C VAL A 42 3.36 -4.98 -7.88
N ALA A 43 4.03 -3.92 -7.43
CA ALA A 43 4.32 -3.69 -6.02
C ALA A 43 3.05 -3.58 -5.17
N GLN A 44 1.98 -3.00 -5.71
CA GLN A 44 0.71 -2.82 -5.00
C GLN A 44 0.15 -4.14 -4.47
N ILE A 45 0.27 -5.24 -5.22
CA ILE A 45 -0.22 -6.54 -4.78
C ILE A 45 0.55 -7.03 -3.56
N ARG A 46 1.87 -6.83 -3.55
CA ARG A 46 2.71 -7.18 -2.40
C ARG A 46 2.38 -6.34 -1.17
N ASN A 47 2.09 -5.06 -1.37
CA ASN A 47 1.64 -4.19 -0.29
C ASN A 47 0.32 -4.73 0.31
N CYS A 48 -0.60 -5.16 -0.53
CA CYS A 48 -1.86 -5.76 -0.08
C CYS A 48 -1.64 -7.09 0.65
N GLN A 49 -0.73 -7.94 0.15
CA GLN A 49 -0.37 -9.19 0.85
C GLN A 49 0.19 -8.90 2.24
N ALA A 50 1.07 -7.90 2.36
CA ALA A 50 1.65 -7.52 3.64
C ALA A 50 0.60 -7.00 4.61
N LEU A 51 -0.33 -6.16 4.15
CA LEU A 51 -1.43 -5.67 4.97
C LEU A 51 -2.33 -6.81 5.43
N ALA A 52 -2.59 -7.79 4.57
CA ALA A 52 -3.37 -8.97 4.93
C ALA A 52 -2.65 -9.83 5.97
N LEU A 53 -1.32 -9.98 5.86
CA LEU A 53 -0.51 -10.65 6.87
C LEU A 53 -0.57 -9.90 8.21
N PHE A 54 -0.45 -8.58 8.16
CA PHE A 54 -0.56 -7.74 9.35
C PHE A 54 -1.92 -7.92 10.03
N ALA A 55 -3.02 -7.89 9.26
CA ALA A 55 -4.37 -8.10 9.78
C ALA A 55 -4.56 -9.49 10.39
N ALA A 56 -3.85 -10.49 9.89
CA ALA A 56 -3.88 -11.86 10.41
C ALA A 56 -3.01 -12.05 11.66
N GLY A 57 -2.34 -11.00 12.14
CA GLY A 57 -1.42 -11.09 13.27
C GLY A 57 -0.03 -11.64 12.93
N ARG A 58 0.25 -11.86 11.65
CA ARG A 58 1.56 -12.35 11.17
C ARG A 58 2.50 -11.19 10.93
N HIS A 59 2.87 -10.49 12.01
CA HIS A 59 3.52 -9.19 11.97
C HIS A 59 4.93 -9.24 11.39
N ASP A 60 5.75 -10.22 11.79
CA ASP A 60 7.11 -10.33 11.29
C ASP A 60 7.15 -10.64 9.80
N GLU A 61 6.24 -11.47 9.32
CA GLU A 61 6.11 -11.77 7.91
C GLU A 61 5.66 -10.55 7.11
N ALA A 62 4.73 -9.75 7.66
CA ALA A 62 4.29 -8.52 7.03
C ALA A 62 5.45 -7.52 6.88
N VAL A 63 6.23 -7.33 7.93
CA VAL A 63 7.39 -6.42 7.91
C VAL A 63 8.45 -6.93 6.93
N ALA A 64 8.74 -8.24 6.93
CA ALA A 64 9.71 -8.83 6.02
C ALA A 64 9.29 -8.63 4.56
N MET A 65 8.01 -8.83 4.24
CA MET A 65 7.48 -8.64 2.90
C MET A 65 7.57 -7.17 2.47
N LEU A 66 7.25 -6.23 3.35
CA LEU A 66 7.33 -4.80 3.04
C LEU A 66 8.77 -4.35 2.85
N ASN A 67 9.70 -4.84 3.67
CA ASN A 67 11.13 -4.55 3.48
C ASN A 67 11.62 -5.05 2.11
N ALA A 68 11.26 -6.28 1.74
CA ALA A 68 11.61 -6.83 0.43
C ALA A 68 10.99 -6.02 -0.71
N THR A 69 9.75 -5.57 -0.55
CA THR A 69 9.06 -4.77 -1.56
C THR A 69 9.74 -3.41 -1.74
N VAL A 70 10.12 -2.76 -0.65
CA VAL A 70 10.86 -1.48 -0.71
C VAL A 70 12.20 -1.64 -1.41
N GLU A 71 12.91 -2.74 -1.17
CA GLU A 71 14.20 -3.01 -1.84
C GLU A 71 14.02 -3.29 -3.32
N GLU A 72 13.00 -4.07 -3.69
CA GLU A 72 12.76 -4.44 -5.08
C GLU A 72 12.14 -3.30 -5.89
N PHE A 73 11.31 -2.47 -5.26
CA PHE A 73 10.64 -1.34 -5.91
C PHE A 73 10.98 -0.04 -5.19
N PRO A 74 12.23 0.45 -5.32
CA PRO A 74 12.69 1.61 -4.52
C PRO A 74 11.98 2.92 -4.86
N THR A 75 11.32 3.00 -6.03
CA THR A 75 10.54 4.17 -6.43
C THR A 75 9.06 4.08 -6.03
N ASP A 76 8.64 3.00 -5.42
CA ASP A 76 7.26 2.87 -4.95
C ASP A 76 7.09 3.53 -3.58
N ASP A 77 6.57 4.73 -3.58
CA ASP A 77 6.33 5.51 -2.37
C ASP A 77 5.34 4.82 -1.44
N MET A 78 4.33 4.13 -1.99
CA MET A 78 3.29 3.48 -1.18
C MET A 78 3.85 2.31 -0.37
N ALA A 79 4.82 1.57 -0.89
CA ALA A 79 5.50 0.51 -0.14
C ALA A 79 6.19 1.08 1.10
N ARG A 80 6.90 2.20 0.95
CA ARG A 80 7.58 2.87 2.07
C ARG A 80 6.58 3.42 3.08
N ALA A 81 5.50 4.04 2.60
CA ALA A 81 4.46 4.58 3.47
C ALA A 81 3.75 3.48 4.27
N THR A 82 3.46 2.36 3.61
CA THR A 82 2.83 1.20 4.25
C THR A 82 3.76 0.58 5.28
N LEU A 83 5.05 0.47 4.98
CA LEU A 83 6.04 -0.03 5.94
C LEU A 83 6.11 0.87 7.18
N ALA A 84 6.15 2.19 6.98
CA ALA A 84 6.16 3.14 8.10
C ALA A 84 4.91 2.98 8.98
N PHE A 85 3.75 2.87 8.36
CA PHE A 85 2.49 2.66 9.06
C PHE A 85 2.52 1.37 9.90
N VAL A 86 2.92 0.26 9.31
CA VAL A 86 2.98 -1.04 10.01
C VAL A 86 3.99 -1.00 11.14
N LEU A 87 5.17 -0.44 10.93
CA LEU A 87 6.18 -0.31 11.98
C LEU A 87 5.66 0.51 13.17
N LYS A 88 4.95 1.61 12.90
CA LYS A 88 4.35 2.42 13.95
C LYS A 88 3.32 1.62 14.76
N GLN A 89 2.43 0.90 14.07
CA GLN A 89 1.41 0.09 14.73
C GLN A 89 2.02 -0.98 15.64
N LEU A 90 3.20 -1.48 15.27
CA LEU A 90 3.94 -2.49 16.04
C LEU A 90 4.90 -1.88 17.06
N ASN A 91 4.95 -0.56 17.20
CA ASN A 91 5.90 0.17 18.05
C ASN A 91 7.36 -0.19 17.76
N ARG A 92 7.69 -0.40 16.47
CA ARG A 92 9.05 -0.72 16.04
C ARG A 92 9.77 0.53 15.56
N PRO A 93 11.11 0.62 15.78
CA PRO A 93 11.87 1.83 15.44
C PRO A 93 11.97 2.05 13.94
N GLY A 94 12.26 3.30 13.55
CA GLY A 94 12.50 3.69 12.17
C GLY A 94 11.28 4.20 11.42
N TRP A 95 10.09 4.02 11.96
CA TRP A 95 8.86 4.41 11.28
C TRP A 95 8.78 5.92 11.00
N SER A 96 9.24 6.75 11.94
CA SER A 96 9.10 8.21 11.81
C SER A 96 10.03 8.78 10.75
N LEU A 97 11.27 8.32 10.67
CA LEU A 97 12.20 8.74 9.62
C LEU A 97 11.70 8.32 8.25
N LEU A 98 11.19 7.11 8.14
CA LEU A 98 10.64 6.60 6.89
C LEU A 98 9.41 7.39 6.46
N ALA A 99 8.47 7.64 7.39
CA ALA A 99 7.27 8.43 7.10
C ALA A 99 7.60 9.86 6.69
N ARG A 100 8.58 10.50 7.34
CA ARG A 100 9.03 11.84 6.97
C ARG A 100 9.67 11.88 5.58
N SER A 101 10.43 10.85 5.22
CA SER A 101 11.01 10.77 3.88
C SER A 101 9.92 10.67 2.81
N VAL A 102 8.87 9.90 3.06
CA VAL A 102 7.74 9.79 2.13
C VAL A 102 6.98 11.11 2.06
N ASP A 103 6.69 11.75 3.19
CA ASP A 103 6.00 13.04 3.22
C ASP A 103 6.74 14.09 2.37
N ARG A 104 8.08 14.10 2.46
CA ARG A 104 8.91 15.06 1.74
C ARG A 104 9.03 14.76 0.25
N ASP A 105 9.24 13.49 -0.11
CA ASP A 105 9.72 13.11 -1.43
C ASP A 105 8.68 12.39 -2.30
N ALA A 106 7.53 12.01 -1.73
CA ALA A 106 6.57 11.18 -2.46
C ALA A 106 5.97 11.88 -3.67
N GLN A 107 5.92 11.14 -4.77
CA GLN A 107 5.24 11.57 -6.00
C GLN A 107 3.78 11.11 -6.02
N GLN A 108 3.44 10.09 -5.23
CA GLN A 108 2.08 9.54 -5.14
C GLN A 108 1.33 10.23 -4.01
N PRO A 109 0.21 10.92 -4.30
CA PRO A 109 -0.57 11.64 -3.26
C PRO A 109 -1.08 10.73 -2.14
N GLU A 110 -1.46 9.51 -2.47
CA GLU A 110 -1.97 8.53 -1.50
C GLU A 110 -0.89 8.11 -0.51
N ALA A 111 0.35 7.95 -0.99
CA ALA A 111 1.49 7.62 -0.15
C ALA A 111 1.82 8.77 0.80
N GLN A 112 1.81 10.00 0.30
CA GLN A 112 2.00 11.19 1.13
C GLN A 112 0.92 11.31 2.19
N TRP A 113 -0.34 11.09 1.81
CA TRP A 113 -1.46 11.10 2.75
C TRP A 113 -1.24 10.09 3.88
N LEU A 114 -0.88 8.86 3.53
CA LEU A 114 -0.64 7.80 4.52
C LEU A 114 0.53 8.16 5.45
N ALA A 115 1.62 8.69 4.89
CA ALA A 115 2.79 9.12 5.67
C ALA A 115 2.41 10.22 6.67
N ARG A 116 1.67 11.23 6.23
CA ARG A 116 1.21 12.32 7.09
C ARG A 116 0.27 11.81 8.19
N HIS A 117 -0.65 10.92 7.84
CA HIS A 117 -1.53 10.28 8.80
C HIS A 117 -0.71 9.50 9.85
N THR A 118 0.28 8.75 9.41
CA THR A 118 1.18 7.99 10.29
C THR A 118 1.95 8.90 11.25
N LEU A 119 2.38 10.07 10.78
CA LEU A 119 3.08 11.07 11.59
C LEU A 119 2.15 11.83 12.55
N GLY A 120 0.84 11.65 12.44
CA GLY A 120 -0.14 12.43 13.22
C GLY A 120 -0.31 13.85 12.72
N LEU A 121 0.12 14.14 11.49
CA LEU A 121 -0.07 15.42 10.85
C LEU A 121 -1.42 15.45 10.16
N ASP A 122 -1.97 16.69 10.00
CA ASP A 122 -3.17 16.87 9.18
C ASP A 122 -2.87 16.36 7.75
N PRO A 123 -3.61 15.38 7.25
CA PRO A 123 -3.34 14.80 5.93
C PRO A 123 -3.80 15.73 4.80
N GLN A 124 -3.17 16.88 4.68
CA GLN A 124 -3.40 17.78 3.56
C GLN A 124 -2.95 17.12 2.26
N PRO A 125 -3.78 17.14 1.23
CA PRO A 125 -3.34 16.63 -0.06
C PRO A 125 -2.16 17.43 -0.58
N SER A 126 -1.24 16.77 -1.29
CA SER A 126 -0.14 17.43 -1.95
C SER A 126 -0.65 18.48 -2.95
N ALA A 127 0.22 19.40 -3.37
CA ALA A 127 -0.15 20.37 -4.40
C ALA A 127 -0.64 19.67 -5.68
N ALA A 128 0.01 18.56 -6.07
CA ALA A 128 -0.41 17.76 -7.22
C ALA A 128 -1.80 17.14 -7.01
N ALA A 129 -2.05 16.59 -5.82
CA ALA A 129 -3.36 16.01 -5.50
C ALA A 129 -4.45 17.09 -5.43
N ARG A 130 -4.14 18.27 -4.88
CA ARG A 130 -5.08 19.39 -4.88
C ARG A 130 -5.40 19.85 -6.29
N ALA A 131 -4.41 19.95 -7.16
CA ALA A 131 -4.61 20.31 -8.56
C ALA A 131 -5.50 19.28 -9.27
N HIS A 132 -5.27 17.99 -9.02
CA HIS A 132 -6.07 16.92 -9.59
C HIS A 132 -7.52 16.99 -9.10
N GLN A 133 -7.75 17.22 -7.81
CA GLN A 133 -9.09 17.38 -7.24
C GLN A 133 -9.82 18.60 -7.84
N VAL A 134 -9.10 19.70 -8.03
CA VAL A 134 -9.66 20.91 -8.65
C VAL A 134 -10.08 20.61 -10.09
N VAL A 135 -9.28 19.87 -10.86
CA VAL A 135 -9.62 19.48 -12.23
C VAL A 135 -10.87 18.58 -12.25
N LEU A 136 -10.98 17.62 -11.34
CA LEU A 136 -12.14 16.73 -11.24
C LEU A 136 -13.40 17.47 -10.78
N ALA A 137 -13.25 18.46 -9.87
CA ALA A 137 -14.36 19.24 -9.34
C ALA A 137 -14.69 20.46 -10.19
N GLY A 138 -13.76 20.94 -11.01
CA GLY A 138 -13.84 22.20 -11.73
C GLY A 138 -14.77 22.22 -12.93
N GLY A 139 -15.38 21.09 -13.25
CA GLY A 139 -16.38 21.02 -14.32
C GLY A 139 -17.73 21.63 -13.95
N THR A 140 -17.87 22.20 -12.76
CA THR A 140 -19.15 22.68 -12.23
C THR A 140 -19.17 24.19 -11.97
N ALA A 141 -18.21 24.90 -12.50
CA ALA A 141 -18.20 26.35 -12.35
C ALA A 141 -19.30 27.00 -13.20
#